data_ee745d255826856af1b1d1bfdfa11970
#
_entry.id   ee745d255826856af1b1d1bfdfa11970
#
_cell.length_a   1.000
_cell.length_b   1.000
_cell.length_c   1.000
_cell.angle_alpha   90.00
_cell.angle_beta   90.00
_cell.angle_gamma   90.00
#
_symmetry.space_group_name_H-M   'P 1'
#
loop_
_entity.id
_entity.type
_entity.pdbx_description
1 polymer ?
#
loop_
_entity_poly.entity_id
_entity_poly.type
_entity_poly.pdbx_seq_one_letter_code
_entity_poly.pdbx_strand_id
1 'polypeptide(L)'
;MKPSYLMEVERPSGVTYRYNPPKDAIDAGVVKRMMLGSDYTAACAVVEEQNALMAEWRKERKYLKELTSKSKVADLIKSYTLSLSFTSLSPKTQSDYLYYLQCWYKNRVAGVPIEQAKLGVIMTPMCQRVYEEHASNSVSLANHSLAVYRLLFNYAIRHGFTQHNPFTHVKAQKKRSRKVVWEREHVRAFLNTAFSSFEWRNVGLIVNMAYEWGQRLGDMRTLTWDSYDLEKGVLTLTQSKRGANITVPTSDGLKAMLAQQYEDFGWQPYIAPVPKPIKGKLMPYTVTRLSKAGIQIMAAAELPEELTLMDLRRTAITEMVDVGVPMSSIMSMSGHA
;
A
#
# COMPACT_ATOMS: atom_id res chain seq x y z
N MET A 1 11.05 -43.50 5.22
CA MET A 1 12.41 -42.99 5.51
C MET A 1 12.24 -41.78 6.46
N LYS A 2 13.08 -41.62 7.49
CA LYS A 2 12.97 -40.47 8.43
C LYS A 2 13.27 -39.16 7.69
N PRO A 3 12.37 -38.15 7.71
CA PRO A 3 12.60 -36.87 7.03
C PRO A 3 13.85 -36.13 7.60
N SER A 4 14.55 -35.38 6.76
CA SER A 4 15.67 -34.55 7.21
C SER A 4 15.22 -33.52 8.24
N TYR A 5 16.05 -33.24 9.24
CA TYR A 5 15.80 -32.28 10.33
C TYR A 5 14.70 -32.68 11.33
N LEU A 6 14.10 -33.88 11.23
CA LEU A 6 13.27 -34.48 12.27
C LEU A 6 14.17 -35.08 13.38
N MET A 7 14.04 -34.57 14.59
CA MET A 7 14.75 -35.06 15.77
C MET A 7 13.79 -35.74 16.72
N GLU A 8 14.21 -36.86 17.29
CA GLU A 8 13.57 -37.53 18.40
C GLU A 8 14.10 -36.99 19.70
N VAL A 9 13.23 -36.71 20.63
CA VAL A 9 13.56 -36.20 21.98
C VAL A 9 12.93 -37.16 22.98
N GLU A 10 13.77 -37.98 23.64
CA GLU A 10 13.33 -38.86 24.72
C GLU A 10 13.01 -38.04 25.98
N ARG A 11 11.89 -38.34 26.60
CA ARG A 11 11.43 -37.77 27.85
C ARG A 11 10.93 -38.86 28.78
N PRO A 12 10.85 -38.63 30.07
CA PRO A 12 10.25 -39.61 30.99
C PRO A 12 8.84 -40.04 30.64
N SER A 13 8.09 -39.19 29.92
CA SER A 13 6.72 -39.42 29.42
C SER A 13 6.65 -40.10 28.04
N GLY A 14 7.78 -40.46 27.42
CA GLY A 14 7.85 -41.09 26.10
C GLY A 14 8.62 -40.27 25.07
N VAL A 15 8.64 -40.73 23.81
CA VAL A 15 9.32 -40.06 22.70
C VAL A 15 8.46 -38.92 22.16
N THR A 16 9.08 -37.77 21.96
CA THR A 16 8.48 -36.61 21.27
C THR A 16 9.35 -36.22 20.08
N TYR A 17 8.74 -35.54 19.10
CA TYR A 17 9.40 -35.13 17.88
C TYR A 17 9.61 -33.62 17.83
N ARG A 18 10.71 -33.20 17.23
CA ARG A 18 11.08 -31.79 17.06
C ARG A 18 11.62 -31.56 15.66
N TYR A 19 11.19 -30.48 15.02
CA TYR A 19 11.78 -29.96 13.80
C TYR A 19 12.92 -28.99 14.15
N ASN A 20 14.12 -29.26 13.65
CA ASN A 20 15.33 -28.45 13.91
C ASN A 20 16.05 -28.12 12.59
N PRO A 21 15.51 -27.17 11.81
CA PRO A 21 16.09 -26.78 10.53
C PRO A 21 17.42 -26.04 10.69
N PRO A 22 18.19 -25.85 9.59
CA PRO A 22 19.45 -25.12 9.59
C PRO A 22 19.26 -23.66 9.99
N LYS A 23 20.29 -23.11 10.63
CA LYS A 23 20.27 -21.73 11.15
C LYS A 23 20.04 -20.68 10.07
N ASP A 24 20.61 -20.83 8.89
CA ASP A 24 20.44 -19.91 7.75
C ASP A 24 19.00 -19.81 7.26
N ALA A 25 18.25 -20.89 7.31
CA ALA A 25 16.81 -20.91 6.95
C ALA A 25 15.93 -20.30 8.06
N ILE A 26 16.33 -20.44 9.33
CA ILE A 26 15.68 -19.80 10.47
C ILE A 26 15.91 -18.29 10.44
N ASP A 27 17.14 -17.87 10.28
CA ASP A 27 17.55 -16.45 10.25
C ASP A 27 16.91 -15.71 9.04
N ALA A 28 16.65 -16.43 7.94
CA ALA A 28 15.91 -15.94 6.78
C ALA A 28 14.39 -15.93 6.97
N GLY A 29 13.86 -16.43 8.08
CA GLY A 29 12.42 -16.46 8.36
C GLY A 29 11.61 -17.47 7.51
N VAL A 30 12.28 -18.38 6.80
CA VAL A 30 11.64 -19.36 5.90
C VAL A 30 10.95 -20.46 6.69
N VAL A 31 11.62 -20.95 7.71
CA VAL A 31 11.15 -22.00 8.61
C VAL A 31 11.54 -21.66 10.05
N LYS A 32 10.87 -22.26 11.01
CA LYS A 32 11.17 -22.08 12.43
C LYS A 32 11.30 -23.42 13.15
N ARG A 33 12.01 -23.43 14.28
CA ARG A 33 12.02 -24.58 15.17
C ARG A 33 10.64 -24.79 15.78
N MET A 34 10.16 -26.03 15.84
CA MET A 34 8.88 -26.35 16.47
C MET A 34 8.87 -27.74 17.08
N MET A 35 8.11 -27.89 18.16
CA MET A 35 7.77 -29.18 18.77
C MET A 35 6.58 -29.75 18.03
N LEU A 36 6.61 -31.07 17.70
CA LEU A 36 5.66 -31.74 16.83
C LEU A 36 4.81 -32.80 17.57
N GLY A 37 4.94 -32.86 18.89
CA GLY A 37 4.21 -33.85 19.70
C GLY A 37 4.81 -35.26 19.64
N SER A 38 4.00 -36.28 19.95
CA SER A 38 4.40 -37.69 20.01
C SER A 38 3.99 -38.56 18.81
N ASP A 39 3.15 -38.03 17.92
CA ASP A 39 2.72 -38.74 16.71
C ASP A 39 3.77 -38.62 15.63
N TYR A 40 4.43 -39.75 15.31
CA TYR A 40 5.47 -39.82 14.29
C TYR A 40 4.96 -39.49 12.89
N THR A 41 3.77 -39.98 12.53
CA THR A 41 3.22 -39.81 11.18
C THR A 41 2.86 -38.35 10.93
N ALA A 42 2.18 -37.71 11.89
CA ALA A 42 1.86 -36.29 11.83
C ALA A 42 3.13 -35.43 11.83
N ALA A 43 4.13 -35.79 12.64
CA ALA A 43 5.43 -35.08 12.66
C ALA A 43 6.16 -35.17 11.33
N CYS A 44 6.16 -36.34 10.66
CA CYS A 44 6.77 -36.51 9.33
C CYS A 44 6.08 -35.63 8.28
N ALA A 45 4.76 -35.59 8.23
CA ALA A 45 4.01 -34.76 7.29
C ALA A 45 4.36 -33.27 7.40
N VAL A 46 4.37 -32.75 8.63
CA VAL A 46 4.75 -31.35 8.87
C VAL A 46 6.20 -31.07 8.47
N VAL A 47 7.15 -31.99 8.77
CA VAL A 47 8.55 -31.80 8.41
C VAL A 47 8.78 -31.85 6.91
N GLU A 48 8.05 -32.72 6.19
CA GLU A 48 8.12 -32.79 4.72
C GLU A 48 7.63 -31.48 4.07
N GLU A 49 6.52 -30.92 4.56
CA GLU A 49 6.03 -29.61 4.10
C GLU A 49 7.06 -28.49 4.34
N GLN A 50 7.64 -28.43 5.54
CA GLN A 50 8.64 -27.42 5.88
C GLN A 50 9.95 -27.61 5.09
N ASN A 51 10.35 -28.85 4.83
CA ASN A 51 11.52 -29.16 3.99
C ASN A 51 11.28 -28.79 2.52
N ALA A 52 10.06 -28.91 2.01
CA ALA A 52 9.69 -28.46 0.67
C ALA A 52 9.84 -26.94 0.53
N LEU A 53 9.31 -26.17 1.49
CA LEU A 53 9.49 -24.71 1.55
C LEU A 53 10.99 -24.31 1.58
N MET A 54 11.78 -25.01 2.39
CA MET A 54 13.22 -24.76 2.48
C MET A 54 13.97 -25.12 1.18
N ALA A 55 13.56 -26.20 0.50
CA ALA A 55 14.15 -26.60 -0.77
C ALA A 55 13.84 -25.57 -1.88
N GLU A 56 12.64 -25.04 -1.90
CA GLU A 56 12.23 -23.99 -2.84
C GLU A 56 13.03 -22.70 -2.58
N TRP A 57 13.13 -22.25 -1.31
CA TRP A 57 13.95 -21.12 -0.93
C TRP A 57 15.43 -21.30 -1.30
N ARG A 58 16.04 -22.48 -1.10
CA ARG A 58 17.42 -22.76 -1.50
C ARG A 58 17.62 -22.70 -3.01
N LYS A 59 16.64 -23.22 -3.78
CA LYS A 59 16.62 -23.12 -5.24
C LYS A 59 16.55 -21.67 -5.71
N GLU A 60 15.72 -20.86 -5.08
CA GLU A 60 15.62 -19.44 -5.33
C GLU A 60 16.92 -18.68 -4.96
N ARG A 61 17.52 -19.00 -3.81
CA ARG A 61 18.79 -18.40 -3.37
C ARG A 61 19.95 -18.74 -4.30
N LYS A 62 19.98 -19.94 -4.84
CA LYS A 62 20.96 -20.34 -5.87
C LYS A 62 20.75 -19.53 -7.14
N TYR A 63 19.49 -19.40 -7.58
CA TYR A 63 19.12 -18.57 -8.72
C TYR A 63 19.57 -17.09 -8.54
N LEU A 64 19.36 -16.51 -7.35
CA LEU A 64 19.76 -15.13 -7.03
C LEU A 64 21.27 -14.90 -7.14
N LYS A 65 22.11 -15.92 -6.87
CA LYS A 65 23.58 -15.83 -6.93
C LYS A 65 24.16 -15.93 -8.35
N GLU A 66 23.36 -16.35 -9.33
CA GLU A 66 23.83 -16.65 -10.69
C GLU A 66 23.52 -15.56 -11.72
N LEU A 67 22.90 -14.43 -11.32
CA LEU A 67 22.60 -13.35 -12.25
C LEU A 67 23.87 -12.59 -12.66
N THR A 68 23.95 -12.29 -13.95
CA THR A 68 25.08 -11.57 -14.57
C THR A 68 24.54 -10.55 -15.57
N SER A 69 25.41 -9.76 -16.17
CA SER A 69 25.05 -8.84 -17.27
C SER A 69 24.40 -9.54 -18.49
N LYS A 70 24.55 -10.87 -18.61
CA LYS A 70 23.91 -11.69 -19.64
C LYS A 70 22.49 -12.13 -19.29
N SER A 71 22.09 -12.03 -18.02
CA SER A 71 20.74 -12.35 -17.55
C SER A 71 19.74 -11.33 -18.06
N LYS A 72 18.46 -11.75 -18.16
CA LYS A 72 17.37 -10.89 -18.66
C LYS A 72 16.83 -9.97 -17.57
N VAL A 73 16.14 -8.90 -17.97
CA VAL A 73 15.41 -8.04 -17.04
C VAL A 73 14.33 -8.82 -16.27
N ALA A 74 13.65 -9.78 -16.91
CA ALA A 74 12.69 -10.66 -16.24
C ALA A 74 13.34 -11.44 -15.07
N ASP A 75 14.57 -11.91 -15.25
CA ASP A 75 15.32 -12.59 -14.20
C ASP A 75 15.66 -11.64 -13.04
N LEU A 76 16.04 -10.41 -13.36
CA LEU A 76 16.30 -9.36 -12.37
C LEU A 76 15.02 -9.00 -11.60
N ILE A 77 13.88 -8.87 -12.26
CA ILE A 77 12.58 -8.60 -11.61
C ILE A 77 12.23 -9.74 -10.66
N LYS A 78 12.39 -10.99 -11.09
CA LYS A 78 12.16 -12.16 -10.24
C LYS A 78 13.08 -12.15 -9.02
N SER A 79 14.37 -11.88 -9.21
CA SER A 79 15.34 -11.74 -8.13
C SER A 79 14.94 -10.66 -7.13
N TYR A 80 14.54 -9.49 -7.63
CA TYR A 80 14.12 -8.37 -6.79
C TYR A 80 12.86 -8.71 -5.99
N THR A 81 11.84 -9.30 -6.62
CA THR A 81 10.56 -9.64 -5.96
C THR A 81 10.69 -10.69 -4.87
N LEU A 82 11.72 -11.52 -4.91
CA LEU A 82 12.04 -12.50 -3.87
C LEU A 82 12.95 -11.93 -2.76
N SER A 83 13.50 -10.73 -2.94
CA SER A 83 14.43 -10.13 -2.00
C SER A 83 13.73 -9.50 -0.80
N LEU A 84 14.45 -9.39 0.34
CA LEU A 84 14.00 -8.63 1.51
C LEU A 84 13.70 -7.16 1.16
N SER A 85 14.42 -6.58 0.21
CA SER A 85 14.17 -5.22 -0.27
C SER A 85 12.78 -5.03 -0.86
N PHE A 86 12.14 -6.09 -1.35
CA PHE A 86 10.78 -6.07 -1.88
C PHE A 86 9.76 -6.61 -0.87
N THR A 87 10.04 -7.76 -0.25
CA THR A 87 9.08 -8.44 0.64
C THR A 87 8.80 -7.68 1.92
N SER A 88 9.74 -6.81 2.37
CA SER A 88 9.53 -5.90 3.50
C SER A 88 8.64 -4.69 3.18
N LEU A 89 8.35 -4.44 1.90
CA LEU A 89 7.45 -3.34 1.50
C LEU A 89 5.99 -3.65 1.87
N SER A 90 5.19 -2.59 2.06
CA SER A 90 3.75 -2.78 2.26
C SER A 90 3.12 -3.50 1.05
N PRO A 91 2.06 -4.32 1.24
CA PRO A 91 1.39 -5.04 0.13
C PRO A 91 0.94 -4.10 -1.00
N LYS A 92 0.50 -2.88 -0.66
CA LYS A 92 0.13 -1.86 -1.64
C LYS A 92 1.34 -1.42 -2.48
N THR A 93 2.48 -1.17 -1.84
CA THR A 93 3.72 -0.76 -2.54
C THR A 93 4.23 -1.89 -3.44
N GLN A 94 4.17 -3.14 -2.99
CA GLN A 94 4.53 -4.30 -3.80
C GLN A 94 3.67 -4.39 -5.06
N SER A 95 2.35 -4.27 -4.91
CA SER A 95 1.41 -4.27 -6.03
C SER A 95 1.66 -3.13 -7.01
N ASP A 96 1.90 -1.91 -6.51
CA ASP A 96 2.19 -0.74 -7.34
C ASP A 96 3.51 -0.91 -8.11
N TYR A 97 4.57 -1.43 -7.48
CA TYR A 97 5.84 -1.66 -8.15
C TYR A 97 5.73 -2.69 -9.26
N LEU A 98 5.02 -3.80 -9.03
CA LEU A 98 4.75 -4.80 -10.06
C LEU A 98 3.97 -4.20 -11.24
N TYR A 99 2.95 -3.40 -10.95
CA TYR A 99 2.18 -2.71 -11.99
C TYR A 99 3.06 -1.76 -12.82
N TYR A 100 3.90 -0.93 -12.19
CA TYR A 100 4.79 -0.01 -12.91
C TYR A 100 5.87 -0.71 -13.72
N LEU A 101 6.39 -1.84 -13.26
CA LEU A 101 7.30 -2.68 -14.06
C LEU A 101 6.59 -3.25 -15.29
N GLN A 102 5.35 -3.75 -15.12
CA GLN A 102 4.56 -4.32 -16.22
C GLN A 102 4.20 -3.28 -17.30
N CYS A 103 4.05 -2.02 -16.95
CA CYS A 103 3.74 -0.96 -17.91
C CYS A 103 4.75 -0.92 -19.08
N TRP A 104 6.01 -1.26 -18.84
CA TRP A 104 7.07 -1.19 -19.85
C TRP A 104 7.52 -2.54 -20.40
N TYR A 105 6.92 -3.65 -19.98
CA TYR A 105 7.36 -5.00 -20.41
C TYR A 105 7.41 -5.19 -21.92
N LYS A 106 6.43 -4.68 -22.64
CA LYS A 106 6.31 -4.83 -24.09
C LYS A 106 7.12 -3.83 -24.90
N ASN A 107 7.64 -2.76 -24.28
CA ASN A 107 8.46 -1.78 -24.99
C ASN A 107 9.76 -2.40 -25.46
N ARG A 108 10.19 -2.07 -26.66
CA ARG A 108 11.37 -2.69 -27.26
C ARG A 108 12.64 -1.92 -26.94
N VAL A 109 13.63 -2.65 -26.42
CA VAL A 109 15.00 -2.19 -26.23
C VAL A 109 15.95 -3.18 -26.90
N ALA A 110 16.94 -2.69 -27.64
CA ALA A 110 17.84 -3.56 -28.41
C ALA A 110 17.11 -4.61 -29.29
N GLY A 111 15.96 -4.24 -29.87
CA GLY A 111 15.17 -5.11 -30.76
C GLY A 111 14.27 -6.14 -30.11
N VAL A 112 14.27 -6.27 -28.77
CA VAL A 112 13.44 -7.23 -28.01
C VAL A 112 12.61 -6.51 -26.94
N PRO A 113 11.51 -7.11 -26.44
CA PRO A 113 10.79 -6.58 -25.28
C PRO A 113 11.75 -6.38 -24.09
N ILE A 114 11.56 -5.29 -23.32
CA ILE A 114 12.49 -4.92 -22.24
C ILE A 114 12.68 -6.05 -21.22
N GLU A 115 11.64 -6.79 -20.91
CA GLU A 115 11.70 -7.94 -19.99
C GLU A 115 12.64 -9.04 -20.48
N GLN A 116 12.82 -9.18 -21.81
CA GLN A 116 13.67 -10.19 -22.44
C GLN A 116 15.07 -9.67 -22.76
N ALA A 117 15.28 -8.37 -22.67
CA ALA A 117 16.58 -7.75 -22.93
C ALA A 117 17.60 -8.20 -21.85
N LYS A 118 18.85 -8.43 -22.27
CA LYS A 118 19.97 -8.69 -21.35
C LYS A 118 20.33 -7.41 -20.61
N LEU A 119 20.70 -7.52 -19.33
CA LEU A 119 21.03 -6.36 -18.50
C LEU A 119 22.16 -5.50 -19.10
N GLY A 120 23.18 -6.14 -19.65
CA GLY A 120 24.36 -5.45 -20.19
C GLY A 120 24.17 -4.76 -21.54
N VAL A 121 23.02 -4.95 -22.23
CA VAL A 121 22.77 -4.31 -23.54
C VAL A 121 21.83 -3.10 -23.44
N ILE A 122 21.26 -2.85 -22.27
CA ILE A 122 20.32 -1.75 -22.06
C ILE A 122 21.11 -0.46 -21.85
N MET A 123 20.87 0.51 -22.71
CA MET A 123 21.55 1.81 -22.66
C MET A 123 20.57 2.96 -22.44
N THR A 124 21.06 4.04 -21.82
CA THR A 124 20.26 5.23 -21.50
C THR A 124 19.44 5.78 -22.67
N PRO A 125 19.94 5.89 -23.93
CA PRO A 125 19.11 6.39 -25.03
C PRO A 125 17.90 5.51 -25.34
N MET A 126 18.00 4.19 -25.11
CA MET A 126 16.87 3.27 -25.28
C MET A 126 15.82 3.51 -24.19
N CYS A 127 16.26 3.65 -22.94
CA CYS A 127 15.41 3.93 -21.80
C CYS A 127 14.71 5.30 -21.92
N GLN A 128 15.40 6.31 -22.47
CA GLN A 128 14.84 7.63 -22.73
C GLN A 128 13.68 7.56 -23.73
N ARG A 129 13.83 6.81 -24.83
CA ARG A 129 12.76 6.61 -25.83
C ARG A 129 11.53 5.92 -25.21
N VAL A 130 11.73 4.85 -24.44
CA VAL A 130 10.63 4.17 -23.73
C VAL A 130 9.91 5.13 -22.79
N TYR A 131 10.67 5.93 -22.06
CA TYR A 131 10.10 6.94 -21.17
C TYR A 131 9.25 7.98 -21.94
N GLU A 132 9.77 8.53 -23.04
CA GLU A 132 9.09 9.55 -23.85
C GLU A 132 7.80 9.03 -24.48
N GLU A 133 7.82 7.78 -24.99
CA GLU A 133 6.63 7.09 -25.49
C GLU A 133 5.52 7.01 -24.44
N HIS A 134 5.84 6.66 -23.20
CA HIS A 134 4.86 6.61 -22.11
C HIS A 134 4.48 7.99 -21.60
N ALA A 135 5.41 8.94 -21.56
CA ALA A 135 5.16 10.29 -21.09
C ALA A 135 4.21 11.07 -22.01
N SER A 136 4.17 10.75 -23.31
CA SER A 136 3.20 11.33 -24.25
C SER A 136 1.75 11.01 -23.87
N ASN A 137 1.51 9.85 -23.27
CA ASN A 137 0.18 9.43 -22.81
C ASN A 137 -0.09 9.83 -21.35
N SER A 138 0.91 9.64 -20.47
CA SER A 138 0.78 9.95 -19.05
C SER A 138 2.13 10.19 -18.39
N VAL A 139 2.50 11.46 -18.19
CA VAL A 139 3.72 11.86 -17.49
C VAL A 139 3.79 11.25 -16.08
N SER A 140 2.65 11.14 -15.39
CA SER A 140 2.60 10.56 -14.03
C SER A 140 2.98 9.09 -14.04
N LEU A 141 2.38 8.31 -14.95
CA LEU A 141 2.66 6.88 -15.08
C LEU A 141 4.10 6.63 -15.50
N ALA A 142 4.59 7.39 -16.50
CA ALA A 142 5.98 7.30 -16.96
C ALA A 142 6.98 7.60 -15.83
N ASN A 143 6.74 8.64 -15.01
CA ASN A 143 7.60 9.00 -13.89
C ASN A 143 7.62 7.91 -12.80
N HIS A 144 6.49 7.30 -12.48
CA HIS A 144 6.44 6.20 -11.51
C HIS A 144 7.14 4.95 -12.03
N SER A 145 6.90 4.56 -13.28
CA SER A 145 7.61 3.45 -13.91
C SER A 145 9.11 3.69 -13.93
N LEU A 146 9.56 4.88 -14.35
CA LEU A 146 10.98 5.24 -14.33
C LEU A 146 11.60 5.14 -12.93
N ALA A 147 10.89 5.60 -11.90
CA ALA A 147 11.37 5.50 -10.52
C ALA A 147 11.56 4.04 -10.08
N VAL A 148 10.63 3.15 -10.43
CA VAL A 148 10.73 1.73 -10.09
C VAL A 148 11.82 1.03 -10.90
N TYR A 149 12.01 1.34 -12.19
CA TYR A 149 13.12 0.81 -12.97
C TYR A 149 14.48 1.31 -12.48
N ARG A 150 14.59 2.57 -12.03
CA ARG A 150 15.80 3.08 -11.36
C ARG A 150 16.12 2.28 -10.10
N LEU A 151 15.11 2.03 -9.28
CA LEU A 151 15.26 1.25 -8.05
C LEU A 151 15.68 -0.19 -8.36
N LEU A 152 15.08 -0.83 -9.35
CA LEU A 152 15.40 -2.18 -9.79
C LEU A 152 16.85 -2.31 -10.26
N PHE A 153 17.35 -1.37 -11.08
CA PHE A 153 18.73 -1.41 -11.54
C PHE A 153 19.76 -0.99 -10.47
N ASN A 154 19.38 -0.14 -9.51
CA ASN A 154 20.18 0.11 -8.32
C ASN A 154 20.31 -1.14 -7.45
N TYR A 155 19.23 -1.93 -7.35
CA TYR A 155 19.30 -3.26 -6.73
C TYR A 155 20.29 -4.17 -7.48
N ALA A 156 20.24 -4.19 -8.80
CA ALA A 156 21.16 -4.98 -9.63
C ALA A 156 22.63 -4.60 -9.41
N ILE A 157 22.93 -3.30 -9.28
CA ILE A 157 24.28 -2.82 -8.97
C ILE A 157 24.74 -3.30 -7.58
N ARG A 158 23.89 -3.13 -6.54
CA ARG A 158 24.24 -3.58 -5.18
C ARG A 158 24.52 -5.07 -5.06
N HIS A 159 23.93 -5.86 -5.95
CA HIS A 159 24.13 -7.32 -5.99
C HIS A 159 25.18 -7.78 -7.03
N GLY A 160 25.86 -6.84 -7.70
CA GLY A 160 26.92 -7.15 -8.66
C GLY A 160 26.43 -7.71 -10.01
N PHE A 161 25.13 -7.60 -10.33
CA PHE A 161 24.55 -8.13 -11.56
C PHE A 161 24.82 -7.24 -12.78
N THR A 162 25.05 -5.96 -12.55
CA THR A 162 25.47 -4.95 -13.54
C THR A 162 26.32 -3.88 -12.87
N GLN A 163 27.12 -3.16 -13.68
CA GLN A 163 27.98 -2.07 -13.18
C GLN A 163 27.33 -0.69 -13.29
N HIS A 164 26.27 -0.55 -14.09
CA HIS A 164 25.62 0.72 -14.30
C HIS A 164 24.10 0.60 -14.34
N ASN A 165 23.43 1.72 -14.06
CA ASN A 165 21.98 1.83 -14.16
C ASN A 165 21.62 2.71 -15.37
N PRO A 166 21.08 2.13 -16.45
CA PRO A 166 20.78 2.87 -17.68
C PRO A 166 19.63 3.88 -17.50
N PHE A 167 18.86 3.78 -16.41
CA PHE A 167 17.75 4.68 -16.10
C PHE A 167 18.16 5.93 -15.30
N THR A 168 19.38 5.98 -14.75
CA THR A 168 19.82 7.10 -13.90
C THR A 168 19.72 8.44 -14.61
N HIS A 169 20.20 8.51 -15.86
CA HIS A 169 20.27 9.74 -16.65
C HIS A 169 19.07 9.96 -17.57
N VAL A 170 18.03 9.14 -17.49
CA VAL A 170 16.78 9.39 -18.21
C VAL A 170 16.16 10.68 -17.70
N LYS A 171 15.88 11.62 -18.59
CA LYS A 171 15.34 12.94 -18.25
C LYS A 171 13.83 12.86 -18.05
N ALA A 172 13.38 12.87 -16.80
CA ALA A 172 11.96 12.87 -16.44
C ALA A 172 11.32 14.25 -16.68
N GLN A 173 10.08 14.27 -17.15
CA GLN A 173 9.29 15.49 -17.25
C GLN A 173 8.76 15.92 -15.89
N LYS A 174 8.78 17.23 -15.62
CA LYS A 174 8.21 17.79 -14.41
C LYS A 174 6.69 17.80 -14.51
N LYS A 175 6.03 17.06 -13.61
CA LYS A 175 4.58 17.14 -13.46
C LYS A 175 4.22 18.39 -12.65
N ARG A 176 3.30 19.21 -13.17
CA ARG A 176 2.75 20.33 -12.39
C ARG A 176 1.95 19.77 -11.21
N SER A 177 2.18 20.34 -10.03
CA SER A 177 1.37 19.97 -8.87
C SER A 177 -0.03 20.52 -9.03
N ARG A 178 -1.02 19.70 -8.69
CA ARG A 178 -2.42 20.12 -8.65
C ARG A 178 -2.59 21.12 -7.50
N LYS A 179 -3.24 22.27 -7.76
CA LYS A 179 -3.46 23.35 -6.78
C LYS A 179 -4.93 23.60 -6.49
N VAL A 180 -5.81 22.71 -6.90
CA VAL A 180 -7.26 22.86 -6.74
C VAL A 180 -7.62 22.79 -5.26
N VAL A 181 -8.46 23.73 -4.84
CA VAL A 181 -9.05 23.86 -3.51
C VAL A 181 -10.56 23.94 -3.70
N TRP A 182 -11.33 23.29 -2.87
CA TRP A 182 -12.78 23.40 -2.87
C TRP A 182 -13.21 24.70 -2.20
N GLU A 183 -14.25 25.33 -2.70
CA GLU A 183 -14.95 26.39 -2.00
C GLU A 183 -15.87 25.79 -0.94
N ARG A 184 -16.22 26.55 0.09
CA ARG A 184 -17.13 26.09 1.16
C ARG A 184 -18.48 25.67 0.64
N GLU A 185 -18.98 26.37 -0.36
CA GLU A 185 -20.23 26.07 -1.07
C GLU A 185 -20.18 24.70 -1.74
N HIS A 186 -19.05 24.34 -2.35
CA HIS A 186 -18.84 23.01 -2.95
C HIS A 186 -18.86 21.91 -1.90
N VAL A 187 -18.18 22.10 -0.76
CA VAL A 187 -18.20 21.14 0.35
C VAL A 187 -19.63 20.97 0.87
N ARG A 188 -20.35 22.07 1.08
CA ARG A 188 -21.73 22.06 1.57
C ARG A 188 -22.66 21.35 0.58
N ALA A 189 -22.58 21.66 -0.72
CA ALA A 189 -23.39 21.02 -1.77
C ALA A 189 -23.14 19.52 -1.82
N PHE A 190 -21.88 19.09 -1.77
CA PHE A 190 -21.51 17.67 -1.70
C PHE A 190 -22.13 16.96 -0.47
N LEU A 191 -21.98 17.55 0.72
CA LEU A 191 -22.49 16.95 1.96
C LEU A 191 -24.02 16.90 1.98
N ASN A 192 -24.71 17.95 1.55
CA ASN A 192 -26.17 17.96 1.45
C ASN A 192 -26.67 16.86 0.51
N THR A 193 -26.05 16.71 -0.66
CA THR A 193 -26.40 15.65 -1.62
C THR A 193 -26.08 14.26 -1.05
N ALA A 194 -24.96 14.08 -0.39
CA ALA A 194 -24.58 12.81 0.20
C ALA A 194 -25.53 12.39 1.34
N PHE A 195 -25.91 13.33 2.21
CA PHE A 195 -26.79 13.04 3.35
C PHE A 195 -28.28 12.94 2.98
N SER A 196 -28.68 13.39 1.81
CA SER A 196 -30.04 13.18 1.30
C SER A 196 -30.33 11.73 0.91
N SER A 197 -29.32 10.87 0.81
CA SER A 197 -29.42 9.46 0.42
C SER A 197 -28.82 8.53 1.45
N PHE A 198 -29.58 7.51 1.87
CA PHE A 198 -29.06 6.45 2.76
C PHE A 198 -27.84 5.73 2.17
N GLU A 199 -27.80 5.54 0.85
CA GLU A 199 -26.70 4.88 0.15
C GLU A 199 -25.39 5.69 0.21
N TRP A 200 -25.48 7.01 0.22
CA TRP A 200 -24.33 7.93 0.17
C TRP A 200 -23.95 8.54 1.52
N ARG A 201 -24.82 8.44 2.54
CA ARG A 201 -24.58 9.10 3.85
C ARG A 201 -23.22 8.78 4.45
N ASN A 202 -22.77 7.50 4.38
CA ASN A 202 -21.48 7.10 4.91
C ASN A 202 -20.30 7.63 4.08
N VAL A 203 -20.48 7.86 2.77
CA VAL A 203 -19.50 8.59 1.95
C VAL A 203 -19.44 10.05 2.36
N GLY A 204 -20.58 10.68 2.60
CA GLY A 204 -20.70 12.02 3.15
C GLY A 204 -19.97 12.16 4.48
N LEU A 205 -20.17 11.19 5.39
CA LEU A 205 -19.49 11.19 6.69
C LEU A 205 -17.98 11.05 6.56
N ILE A 206 -17.46 10.14 5.68
CA ILE A 206 -16.04 10.00 5.39
C ILE A 206 -15.45 11.32 4.88
N VAL A 207 -16.15 12.00 3.97
CA VAL A 207 -15.72 13.28 3.40
C VAL A 207 -15.74 14.38 4.46
N ASN A 208 -16.80 14.45 5.29
CA ASN A 208 -16.89 15.43 6.37
C ASN A 208 -15.77 15.26 7.41
N MET A 209 -15.50 14.02 7.85
CA MET A 209 -14.37 13.70 8.72
C MET A 209 -13.03 14.10 8.11
N ALA A 210 -12.82 13.80 6.82
CA ALA A 210 -11.59 14.15 6.11
C ALA A 210 -11.38 15.66 6.01
N TYR A 211 -12.44 16.41 5.78
CA TYR A 211 -12.43 17.86 5.67
C TYR A 211 -12.25 18.53 7.04
N GLU A 212 -13.10 18.23 8.02
CA GLU A 212 -13.03 18.91 9.32
C GLU A 212 -11.74 18.60 10.08
N TRP A 213 -11.28 17.36 10.06
CA TRP A 213 -10.04 16.98 10.74
C TRP A 213 -8.77 17.18 9.88
N GLY A 214 -8.92 17.63 8.63
CA GLY A 214 -7.79 17.80 7.71
C GLY A 214 -7.04 16.49 7.42
N GLN A 215 -7.73 15.32 7.46
CA GLN A 215 -7.11 14.01 7.33
C GLN A 215 -7.21 13.42 5.92
N ARG A 216 -6.44 12.34 5.68
CA ARG A 216 -6.51 11.64 4.39
C ARG A 216 -7.78 10.82 4.30
N LEU A 217 -8.47 10.87 3.17
CA LEU A 217 -9.63 10.01 2.90
C LEU A 217 -9.33 8.51 3.10
N GLY A 218 -8.09 8.10 2.78
CA GLY A 218 -7.65 6.73 2.99
C GLY A 218 -7.70 6.29 4.44
N ASP A 219 -7.39 7.18 5.38
CA ASP A 219 -7.45 6.91 6.83
C ASP A 219 -8.92 6.97 7.31
N MET A 220 -9.68 7.96 6.88
CA MET A 220 -11.08 8.14 7.31
C MET A 220 -12.01 6.99 6.86
N ARG A 221 -11.82 6.45 5.65
CA ARG A 221 -12.64 5.34 5.16
C ARG A 221 -12.52 4.03 5.95
N THR A 222 -11.44 3.86 6.69
CA THR A 222 -11.16 2.67 7.50
C THR A 222 -11.18 2.94 9.00
N LEU A 223 -11.60 4.14 9.39
CA LEU A 223 -11.62 4.55 10.78
C LEU A 223 -12.58 3.69 11.59
N THR A 224 -12.11 3.27 12.77
CA THR A 224 -12.89 2.47 13.72
C THR A 224 -13.28 3.29 14.93
N TRP A 225 -14.30 2.83 15.66
CA TRP A 225 -14.77 3.49 16.86
C TRP A 225 -13.71 3.58 17.97
N ASP A 226 -12.76 2.64 18.00
CA ASP A 226 -11.63 2.68 18.95
C ASP A 226 -10.74 3.92 18.80
N SER A 227 -10.81 4.58 17.64
CA SER A 227 -10.04 5.81 17.35
C SER A 227 -10.76 7.09 17.77
N TYR A 228 -12.02 7.02 18.20
CA TYR A 228 -12.84 8.17 18.51
C TYR A 228 -13.47 8.09 19.91
N ASP A 229 -13.12 9.02 20.76
CA ASP A 229 -13.71 9.18 22.10
C ASP A 229 -15.03 9.96 21.97
N LEU A 230 -16.16 9.26 22.08
CA LEU A 230 -17.50 9.84 21.95
C LEU A 230 -17.81 10.86 23.06
N GLU A 231 -17.32 10.63 24.29
CA GLU A 231 -17.60 11.52 25.42
C GLU A 231 -16.82 12.83 25.28
N LYS A 232 -15.51 12.73 25.01
CA LYS A 232 -14.64 13.90 24.85
C LYS A 232 -14.79 14.57 23.48
N GLY A 233 -15.29 13.87 22.47
CA GLY A 233 -15.34 14.37 21.10
C GLY A 233 -13.95 14.54 20.48
N VAL A 234 -13.07 13.54 20.63
CA VAL A 234 -11.67 13.61 20.23
C VAL A 234 -11.31 12.42 19.36
N LEU A 235 -10.73 12.70 18.18
CA LEU A 235 -10.09 11.70 17.33
C LEU A 235 -8.64 11.48 17.79
N THR A 236 -8.24 10.21 17.98
CA THR A 236 -6.84 9.79 18.14
C THR A 236 -6.50 8.76 17.07
N LEU A 237 -5.51 9.07 16.23
CA LEU A 237 -5.22 8.26 15.04
C LEU A 237 -3.72 8.18 14.78
N THR A 238 -3.22 6.97 14.46
CA THR A 238 -1.92 6.77 13.83
C THR A 238 -2.10 6.77 12.31
N GLN A 239 -1.57 7.78 11.63
CA GLN A 239 -1.72 7.92 10.17
C GLN A 239 -1.04 6.79 9.40
N SER A 240 -1.76 6.14 8.47
CA SER A 240 -1.29 4.96 7.73
C SER A 240 -0.04 5.21 6.88
N LYS A 241 0.15 6.42 6.34
CA LYS A 241 1.24 6.72 5.40
C LYS A 241 2.57 7.12 6.05
N ARG A 242 2.53 7.78 7.22
CA ARG A 242 3.72 8.34 7.88
C ARG A 242 3.91 7.85 9.31
N GLY A 243 2.96 7.10 9.86
CA GLY A 243 2.99 6.65 11.23
C GLY A 243 2.85 7.79 12.27
N ALA A 244 2.48 9.00 11.86
CA ALA A 244 2.30 10.11 12.77
C ALA A 244 1.07 9.88 13.66
N ASN A 245 1.25 10.01 14.97
CA ASN A 245 0.15 10.02 15.92
C ASN A 245 -0.42 11.43 16.01
N ILE A 246 -1.72 11.53 15.84
CA ILE A 246 -2.45 12.79 15.92
C ILE A 246 -3.59 12.69 16.93
N THR A 247 -3.91 13.81 17.56
CA THR A 247 -5.10 13.98 18.41
C THR A 247 -5.77 15.27 17.98
N VAL A 248 -7.04 15.21 17.56
CA VAL A 248 -7.77 16.32 16.99
C VAL A 248 -9.14 16.43 17.65
N PRO A 249 -9.52 17.62 18.16
CA PRO A 249 -10.87 17.84 18.66
C PRO A 249 -11.88 17.86 17.50
N THR A 250 -13.11 17.58 17.82
CA THR A 250 -14.21 17.48 16.86
C THR A 250 -15.16 18.68 17.07
N SER A 251 -15.63 19.29 15.99
CA SER A 251 -16.67 20.31 16.05
C SER A 251 -17.97 19.74 16.61
N ASP A 252 -18.81 20.61 17.21
CA ASP A 252 -20.11 20.18 17.75
C ASP A 252 -21.00 19.55 16.67
N GLY A 253 -20.95 20.08 15.44
CA GLY A 253 -21.70 19.54 14.31
C GLY A 253 -21.29 18.11 13.97
N LEU A 254 -19.99 17.85 13.79
CA LEU A 254 -19.51 16.50 13.50
C LEU A 254 -19.68 15.58 14.71
N LYS A 255 -19.52 16.08 15.96
CA LYS A 255 -19.78 15.30 17.17
C LYS A 255 -21.23 14.78 17.23
N ALA A 256 -22.20 15.63 16.94
CA ALA A 256 -23.62 15.22 16.88
C ALA A 256 -23.86 14.18 15.77
N MET A 257 -23.25 14.34 14.61
CA MET A 257 -23.34 13.36 13.50
C MET A 257 -22.72 12.02 13.88
N LEU A 258 -21.57 12.01 14.56
CA LEU A 258 -20.90 10.79 15.00
C LEU A 258 -21.68 10.09 16.13
N ALA A 259 -22.31 10.83 17.03
CA ALA A 259 -23.21 10.26 18.04
C ALA A 259 -24.39 9.54 17.38
N GLN A 260 -25.08 10.17 16.43
CA GLN A 260 -26.15 9.52 15.67
C GLN A 260 -25.65 8.30 14.87
N GLN A 261 -24.46 8.41 14.27
CA GLN A 261 -23.86 7.31 13.53
C GLN A 261 -23.51 6.12 14.45
N TYR A 262 -23.15 6.38 15.71
CA TYR A 262 -22.87 5.34 16.70
C TYR A 262 -24.15 4.60 17.08
N GLU A 263 -25.28 5.26 17.25
CA GLU A 263 -26.58 4.62 17.46
C GLU A 263 -26.93 3.67 16.29
N ASP A 264 -26.66 4.08 15.06
CA ASP A 264 -26.99 3.29 13.86
C ASP A 264 -25.99 2.14 13.61
N PHE A 265 -24.69 2.34 13.88
CA PHE A 265 -23.60 1.45 13.46
C PHE A 265 -22.56 1.13 14.55
N GLY A 266 -22.77 1.51 15.81
CA GLY A 266 -21.81 1.26 16.91
C GLY A 266 -21.63 -0.24 17.26
N TRP A 267 -22.55 -1.10 16.81
CA TRP A 267 -22.48 -2.55 17.02
C TRP A 267 -21.42 -3.27 16.14
N GLN A 268 -20.75 -2.56 15.25
CA GLN A 268 -19.68 -3.05 14.37
C GLN A 268 -18.47 -2.08 14.41
N PRO A 269 -17.25 -2.49 14.02
CA PRO A 269 -16.05 -1.71 14.32
C PRO A 269 -15.88 -0.39 13.53
N TYR A 270 -16.46 -0.27 12.32
CA TYR A 270 -16.16 0.86 11.43
C TYR A 270 -17.13 2.03 11.62
N ILE A 271 -16.62 3.27 11.68
CA ILE A 271 -17.48 4.47 11.80
C ILE A 271 -18.38 4.64 10.56
N ALA A 272 -17.84 4.48 9.36
CA ALA A 272 -18.58 4.68 8.12
C ALA A 272 -18.45 3.48 7.16
N PRO A 273 -19.07 2.34 7.49
CA PRO A 273 -19.00 1.13 6.67
C PRO A 273 -19.82 1.27 5.38
N VAL A 274 -19.59 0.35 4.44
CA VAL A 274 -20.46 0.18 3.28
C VAL A 274 -21.85 -0.27 3.76
N PRO A 275 -22.96 0.38 3.34
CA PRO A 275 -24.29 0.08 3.87
C PRO A 275 -24.78 -1.35 3.60
N LYS A 276 -24.32 -1.96 2.50
CA LYS A 276 -24.70 -3.36 2.15
C LYS A 276 -23.64 -4.33 2.66
N PRO A 277 -23.99 -5.28 3.55
CA PRO A 277 -23.08 -6.28 4.04
C PRO A 277 -22.44 -7.12 2.92
N ILE A 278 -21.15 -7.45 3.07
CA ILE A 278 -20.44 -8.38 2.21
C ILE A 278 -20.21 -9.66 3.02
N LYS A 279 -20.75 -10.78 2.57
CA LYS A 279 -20.72 -12.06 3.30
C LYS A 279 -21.21 -11.92 4.77
N GLY A 280 -22.28 -11.18 4.98
CA GLY A 280 -22.89 -10.95 6.30
C GLY A 280 -22.15 -9.97 7.22
N LYS A 281 -21.07 -9.32 6.76
CA LYS A 281 -20.31 -8.35 7.55
C LYS A 281 -20.30 -6.97 6.87
N LEU A 282 -20.42 -5.93 7.68
CA LEU A 282 -20.16 -4.58 7.21
C LEU A 282 -18.65 -4.37 7.05
N MET A 283 -18.25 -3.83 5.93
CA MET A 283 -16.86 -3.66 5.54
C MET A 283 -16.56 -2.18 5.25
N PRO A 284 -15.33 -1.71 5.42
CA PRO A 284 -14.96 -0.36 5.04
C PRO A 284 -15.00 -0.20 3.51
N TYR A 285 -15.17 1.02 3.04
CA TYR A 285 -15.10 1.31 1.61
C TYR A 285 -13.71 0.95 1.06
N THR A 286 -13.66 0.27 -0.08
CA THR A 286 -12.44 0.21 -0.88
C THR A 286 -12.17 1.58 -1.52
N VAL A 287 -10.90 1.88 -1.86
CA VAL A 287 -10.55 3.15 -2.53
C VAL A 287 -11.37 3.35 -3.81
N THR A 288 -11.50 2.29 -4.61
CA THR A 288 -12.27 2.34 -5.87
C THR A 288 -13.75 2.60 -5.63
N ARG A 289 -14.36 1.97 -4.63
CA ARG A 289 -15.78 2.15 -4.32
C ARG A 289 -16.07 3.56 -3.79
N LEU A 290 -15.20 4.06 -2.89
CA LEU A 290 -15.29 5.43 -2.37
C LEU A 290 -15.15 6.45 -3.51
N SER A 291 -14.16 6.28 -4.40
CA SER A 291 -13.94 7.16 -5.54
C SER A 291 -15.14 7.18 -6.49
N LYS A 292 -15.70 6.01 -6.84
CA LYS A 292 -16.88 5.92 -7.70
C LYS A 292 -18.11 6.61 -7.09
N ALA A 293 -18.39 6.34 -5.81
CA ALA A 293 -19.50 6.99 -5.11
C ALA A 293 -19.28 8.51 -5.02
N GLY A 294 -18.06 8.96 -4.73
CA GLY A 294 -17.72 10.38 -4.71
C GLY A 294 -17.96 11.08 -6.06
N ILE A 295 -17.59 10.44 -7.18
CA ILE A 295 -17.87 10.96 -8.53
C ILE A 295 -19.37 11.09 -8.77
N GLN A 296 -20.16 10.08 -8.37
CA GLN A 296 -21.63 10.11 -8.51
C GLN A 296 -22.26 11.24 -7.68
N ILE A 297 -21.78 11.44 -6.44
CA ILE A 297 -22.27 12.52 -5.57
C ILE A 297 -21.89 13.89 -6.14
N MET A 298 -20.64 14.06 -6.60
CA MET A 298 -20.19 15.32 -7.21
C MET A 298 -21.02 15.66 -8.45
N ALA A 299 -21.30 14.68 -9.31
CA ALA A 299 -22.16 14.88 -10.48
C ALA A 299 -23.60 15.24 -10.08
N ALA A 300 -24.19 14.57 -9.08
CA ALA A 300 -25.52 14.85 -8.58
C ALA A 300 -25.63 16.22 -7.85
N ALA A 301 -24.53 16.70 -7.31
CA ALA A 301 -24.40 18.02 -6.68
C ALA A 301 -23.99 19.12 -7.68
N GLU A 302 -23.91 18.80 -8.98
CA GLU A 302 -23.52 19.71 -10.07
C GLU A 302 -22.19 20.45 -9.82
N LEU A 303 -21.22 19.75 -9.19
CA LEU A 303 -19.92 20.32 -8.84
C LEU A 303 -18.98 20.35 -10.05
N PRO A 304 -18.02 21.32 -10.08
CA PRO A 304 -17.02 21.41 -11.14
C PRO A 304 -16.24 20.11 -11.35
N GLU A 305 -16.03 19.70 -12.60
CA GLU A 305 -15.39 18.44 -12.97
C GLU A 305 -13.91 18.35 -12.52
N GLU A 306 -13.24 19.48 -12.35
CA GLU A 306 -11.86 19.54 -11.87
C GLU A 306 -11.73 19.18 -10.40
N LEU A 307 -12.79 19.17 -9.60
CA LEU A 307 -12.73 18.82 -8.18
C LEU A 307 -12.52 17.32 -7.99
N THR A 308 -11.76 16.95 -6.98
CA THR A 308 -11.63 15.56 -6.54
C THR A 308 -11.66 15.48 -5.03
N LEU A 309 -12.16 14.36 -4.49
CA LEU A 309 -12.15 14.12 -3.05
C LEU A 309 -10.74 14.17 -2.42
N MET A 310 -9.70 13.94 -3.22
CA MET A 310 -8.31 14.01 -2.75
C MET A 310 -7.85 15.43 -2.42
N ASP A 311 -8.55 16.46 -2.92
CA ASP A 311 -8.22 17.86 -2.67
C ASP A 311 -8.72 18.34 -1.29
N LEU A 312 -9.69 17.65 -0.67
CA LEU A 312 -10.33 18.07 0.60
C LEU A 312 -9.35 18.34 1.74
N ARG A 313 -8.34 17.49 1.91
CA ARG A 313 -7.31 17.75 2.93
C ARG A 313 -6.52 19.02 2.65
N ARG A 314 -6.25 19.34 1.38
CA ARG A 314 -5.61 20.61 1.01
C ARG A 314 -6.56 21.75 1.28
N THR A 315 -7.83 21.62 0.94
CA THR A 315 -8.88 22.61 1.23
C THR A 315 -8.91 22.94 2.71
N ALA A 316 -9.05 21.96 3.59
CA ALA A 316 -9.06 22.15 5.03
C ALA A 316 -7.80 22.88 5.55
N ILE A 317 -6.62 22.45 5.08
CA ILE A 317 -5.36 23.08 5.48
C ILE A 317 -5.26 24.53 4.97
N THR A 318 -5.69 24.80 3.74
CA THR A 318 -5.69 26.15 3.17
C THR A 318 -6.63 27.06 3.96
N GLU A 319 -7.84 26.61 4.27
CA GLU A 319 -8.78 27.39 5.09
C GLU A 319 -8.25 27.68 6.50
N MET A 320 -7.58 26.70 7.14
CA MET A 320 -6.92 26.94 8.44
C MET A 320 -5.84 28.02 8.35
N VAL A 321 -5.07 28.05 7.26
CA VAL A 321 -4.07 29.10 7.02
C VAL A 321 -4.76 30.44 6.80
N ASP A 322 -5.80 30.49 6.00
CA ASP A 322 -6.52 31.74 5.63
C ASP A 322 -7.19 32.38 6.84
N VAL A 323 -7.64 31.59 7.82
CA VAL A 323 -8.20 32.11 9.09
C VAL A 323 -7.15 32.34 10.19
N GLY A 324 -5.86 32.21 9.85
CA GLY A 324 -4.75 32.54 10.74
C GLY A 324 -4.40 31.48 11.80
N VAL A 325 -4.79 30.23 11.63
CA VAL A 325 -4.36 29.15 12.55
C VAL A 325 -2.84 29.02 12.51
N PRO A 326 -2.14 28.97 13.65
CA PRO A 326 -0.70 28.83 13.69
C PRO A 326 -0.19 27.61 12.92
N MET A 327 0.86 27.76 12.13
CA MET A 327 1.41 26.69 11.30
C MET A 327 1.78 25.45 12.12
N SER A 328 2.31 25.63 13.34
CA SER A 328 2.63 24.52 14.25
C SER A 328 1.39 23.69 14.62
N SER A 329 0.24 24.35 14.84
CA SER A 329 -1.03 23.69 15.13
C SER A 329 -1.53 22.92 13.90
N ILE A 330 -1.47 23.53 12.70
CA ILE A 330 -1.83 22.88 11.44
C ILE A 330 -0.95 21.65 11.19
N MET A 331 0.35 21.75 11.42
CA MET A 331 1.29 20.62 11.26
C MET A 331 0.97 19.50 12.25
N SER A 332 0.70 19.83 13.52
CA SER A 332 0.31 18.86 14.55
C SER A 332 -0.99 18.14 14.18
N MET A 333 -2.03 18.88 13.81
CA MET A 333 -3.33 18.30 13.41
C MET A 333 -3.22 17.46 12.14
N SER A 334 -2.51 17.95 11.14
CA SER A 334 -2.39 17.26 9.85
C SER A 334 -1.33 16.16 9.83
N GLY A 335 -0.44 16.06 10.82
CA GLY A 335 0.68 15.13 10.82
C GLY A 335 1.72 15.41 9.72
N HIS A 336 1.93 16.69 9.38
CA HIS A 336 3.06 17.14 8.58
C HIS A 336 4.26 17.42 9.50
N ALA A 337 5.38 16.78 9.20
CA ALA A 337 6.66 17.06 9.85
C ALA A 337 7.45 18.08 9.02
#